data_acc459932497977b19b9dcc5d14c906e
#
_entry.id   acc459932497977b19b9dcc5d14c906e
#
_cell.length_a   1.000
_cell.length_b   1.000
_cell.length_c   1.000
_cell.angle_alpha   90.00
_cell.angle_beta   90.00
_cell.angle_gamma   90.00
#
_symmetry.space_group_name_H-M   'P 1'
#
loop_
_entity.id
_entity.type
_entity.pdbx_description
1 polymer ?
#
loop_
_entity_poly.entity_id
_entity_poly.type
_entity_poly.pdbx_seq_one_letter_code
_entity_poly.pdbx_strand_id
1 'polypeptide(L)'
;MFGQIIIGPPGSGKSTYCHGMHQFLSAIGRKSAVINLDPANDTLPYPSCSFDIRDYVDVEDIMETHNLGPNGGLMFAIESLKENAMDEIMATWADLGRDTYLLFDCPGQVELFTHHTAFFQMFKRLEKSADARLCVVSLVDSLYLTSPSLYVSVLLLSLRSMLQLDMPHVNVLSKIDKINSYGKLAMRLDYYTEAQDLDFLEEFIKEECPTVLGKNYVRLTQMISELVEDYNLVSFQVLAIENKQTMVNLLQIIDKANGYAFGSTEVGGDLVWSQATRNGWSSSNETVDIHERWIENKETYDKLEAERNLDFVAGKDIDGA
;
A
#
# COMPACT_ATOMS: atom_id res chain seq x y z
N MET A 1 0.26 -18.21 -8.48
CA MET A 1 1.15 -17.32 -7.72
C MET A 1 0.36 -16.10 -7.28
N PHE A 2 0.57 -15.59 -6.04
CA PHE A 2 -0.14 -14.41 -5.53
C PHE A 2 0.86 -13.35 -5.09
N GLY A 3 0.45 -12.09 -5.08
CA GLY A 3 1.36 -11.03 -4.66
C GLY A 3 0.71 -9.66 -4.53
N GLN A 4 1.51 -8.72 -4.04
CA GLN A 4 1.17 -7.32 -3.88
C GLN A 4 2.15 -6.45 -4.65
N ILE A 5 1.65 -5.44 -5.33
CA ILE A 5 2.43 -4.39 -5.97
C ILE A 5 2.30 -3.15 -5.10
N ILE A 6 3.37 -2.78 -4.41
CA ILE A 6 3.38 -1.68 -3.46
C ILE A 6 3.79 -0.40 -4.16
N ILE A 7 2.86 0.54 -4.30
CA ILE A 7 3.06 1.83 -4.93
C ILE A 7 2.77 2.97 -3.96
N GLY A 8 3.13 4.18 -4.32
CA GLY A 8 2.82 5.39 -3.56
C GLY A 8 3.93 6.42 -3.66
N PRO A 9 3.66 7.67 -3.26
CA PRO A 9 4.63 8.76 -3.32
C PRO A 9 5.87 8.49 -2.45
N PRO A 10 6.97 9.24 -2.68
CA PRO A 10 8.15 9.14 -1.84
C PRO A 10 7.79 9.39 -0.37
N GLY A 11 8.41 8.64 0.54
CA GLY A 11 8.15 8.78 1.98
C GLY A 11 6.86 8.14 2.48
N SER A 12 5.99 7.56 1.66
CA SER A 12 4.76 6.90 2.10
C SER A 12 4.95 5.61 2.90
N GLY A 13 6.19 5.09 2.97
CA GLY A 13 6.54 3.91 3.77
C GLY A 13 6.47 2.58 3.02
N LYS A 14 6.62 2.56 1.69
CA LYS A 14 6.57 1.35 0.85
C LYS A 14 7.52 0.24 1.30
N SER A 15 8.81 0.54 1.36
CA SER A 15 9.82 -0.45 1.74
C SER A 15 9.66 -0.94 3.19
N THR A 16 9.25 -0.05 4.10
CA THR A 16 8.92 -0.40 5.48
C THR A 16 7.70 -1.33 5.53
N TYR A 17 6.69 -1.06 4.71
CA TYR A 17 5.53 -1.94 4.56
C TYR A 17 5.92 -3.30 3.99
N CYS A 18 6.75 -3.35 2.94
CA CYS A 18 7.24 -4.61 2.38
C CYS A 18 7.95 -5.45 3.44
N HIS A 19 8.81 -4.82 4.25
CA HIS A 19 9.49 -5.50 5.36
C HIS A 19 8.52 -6.00 6.42
N GLY A 20 7.63 -5.14 6.92
CA GLY A 20 6.64 -5.51 7.94
C GLY A 20 5.69 -6.60 7.45
N MET A 21 5.21 -6.53 6.20
CA MET A 21 4.34 -7.54 5.61
C MET A 21 5.08 -8.87 5.40
N HIS A 22 6.34 -8.83 4.97
CA HIS A 22 7.17 -10.03 4.85
C HIS A 22 7.36 -10.74 6.20
N GLN A 23 7.66 -9.98 7.27
CA GLN A 23 7.75 -10.52 8.63
C GLN A 23 6.41 -11.10 9.09
N PHE A 24 5.33 -10.39 8.85
CA PHE A 24 3.98 -10.80 9.23
C PHE A 24 3.56 -12.09 8.51
N LEU A 25 3.76 -12.18 7.18
CA LEU A 25 3.49 -13.38 6.40
C LEU A 25 4.32 -14.56 6.89
N SER A 26 5.60 -14.35 7.18
CA SER A 26 6.48 -15.39 7.74
C SER A 26 6.00 -15.88 9.11
N ALA A 27 5.52 -14.96 9.97
CA ALA A 27 4.99 -15.30 11.30
C ALA A 27 3.72 -16.15 11.25
N ILE A 28 2.88 -15.98 10.22
CA ILE A 28 1.69 -16.81 10.01
C ILE A 28 1.98 -18.08 9.20
N GLY A 29 3.25 -18.35 8.85
CA GLY A 29 3.66 -19.54 8.12
C GLY A 29 3.48 -19.48 6.59
N ARG A 30 3.21 -18.28 6.03
CA ARG A 30 3.08 -18.07 4.59
C ARG A 30 4.45 -17.71 4.00
N LYS A 31 4.96 -18.55 3.09
CA LYS A 31 6.21 -18.28 2.38
C LYS A 31 6.06 -17.00 1.54
N SER A 32 6.94 -16.04 1.73
CA SER A 32 6.92 -14.79 0.97
C SER A 32 8.32 -14.37 0.51
N ALA A 33 8.38 -13.61 -0.57
CA ALA A 33 9.60 -13.08 -1.15
C ALA A 33 9.43 -11.60 -1.46
N VAL A 34 10.43 -10.79 -1.09
CA VAL A 34 10.47 -9.37 -1.43
C VAL A 34 11.26 -9.21 -2.72
N ILE A 35 10.73 -8.40 -3.63
CA ILE A 35 11.31 -8.07 -4.93
C ILE A 35 11.50 -6.56 -4.97
N ASN A 36 12.75 -6.12 -4.97
CA ASN A 36 13.09 -4.71 -5.07
C ASN A 36 13.05 -4.26 -6.54
N LEU A 37 12.16 -3.33 -6.84
CA LEU A 37 12.06 -2.67 -8.16
C LEU A 37 12.42 -1.18 -8.09
N ASP A 38 12.91 -0.70 -6.94
CA ASP A 38 13.39 0.68 -6.78
C ASP A 38 14.92 0.73 -6.91
N PRO A 39 15.46 1.15 -8.07
CA PRO A 39 16.89 1.24 -8.26
C PRO A 39 17.53 2.45 -7.56
N ALA A 40 16.72 3.40 -7.08
CA ALA A 40 17.21 4.63 -6.44
C ALA A 40 17.26 4.54 -4.89
N ASN A 41 16.94 3.38 -4.31
CA ASN A 41 16.92 3.21 -2.86
C ASN A 41 18.24 2.61 -2.36
N ASP A 42 19.12 3.43 -1.80
CA ASP A 42 20.44 2.99 -1.32
C ASP A 42 20.35 2.08 -0.09
N THR A 43 19.37 2.31 0.78
CA THR A 43 19.19 1.59 2.04
C THR A 43 17.86 0.88 2.10
N LEU A 44 17.89 -0.46 2.04
CA LEU A 44 16.69 -1.27 2.17
C LEU A 44 16.43 -1.63 3.64
N PRO A 45 15.20 -1.51 4.15
CA PRO A 45 14.89 -1.90 5.53
C PRO A 45 14.87 -3.42 5.75
N TYR A 46 14.74 -4.19 4.68
CA TYR A 46 14.75 -5.67 4.73
C TYR A 46 16.16 -6.22 4.49
N PRO A 47 16.56 -7.30 5.22
CA PRO A 47 17.93 -7.80 5.20
C PRO A 47 18.31 -8.49 3.88
N SER A 48 17.33 -8.99 3.13
CA SER A 48 17.52 -9.65 1.83
C SER A 48 16.27 -9.51 0.98
N CYS A 49 16.47 -9.43 -0.33
CA CYS A 49 15.41 -9.57 -1.33
C CYS A 49 15.74 -10.76 -2.24
N SER A 50 14.72 -11.34 -2.83
CA SER A 50 14.89 -12.47 -3.76
C SER A 50 15.25 -12.03 -5.16
N PHE A 51 15.00 -10.77 -5.47
CA PHE A 51 15.40 -10.09 -6.70
C PHE A 51 15.67 -8.62 -6.38
N ASP A 52 16.77 -8.09 -6.90
CA ASP A 52 17.13 -6.69 -6.78
C ASP A 52 17.41 -6.08 -8.15
N ILE A 53 16.65 -5.04 -8.50
CA ILE A 53 16.82 -4.34 -9.77
C ILE A 53 18.20 -3.70 -9.89
N ARG A 54 18.84 -3.34 -8.77
CA ARG A 54 20.17 -2.71 -8.74
C ARG A 54 21.30 -3.63 -9.22
N ASP A 55 21.08 -4.95 -9.25
CA ASP A 55 22.03 -5.92 -9.81
C ASP A 55 22.03 -5.85 -11.35
N TYR A 56 21.01 -5.26 -11.97
CA TYR A 56 20.83 -5.20 -13.44
C TYR A 56 21.00 -3.80 -13.99
N VAL A 57 20.76 -2.77 -13.18
CA VAL A 57 20.70 -1.39 -13.66
C VAL A 57 21.36 -0.46 -12.65
N ASP A 58 22.33 0.32 -13.14
CA ASP A 58 22.91 1.44 -12.44
C ASP A 58 22.31 2.76 -12.96
N VAL A 59 21.55 3.44 -12.09
CA VAL A 59 20.85 4.69 -12.47
C VAL A 59 21.85 5.83 -12.64
N GLU A 60 22.95 5.85 -11.89
CA GLU A 60 23.98 6.89 -11.99
C GLU A 60 24.69 6.82 -13.35
N ASP A 61 25.09 5.62 -13.78
CA ASP A 61 25.67 5.38 -15.09
C ASP A 61 24.72 5.78 -16.23
N ILE A 62 23.43 5.47 -16.10
CA ILE A 62 22.41 5.87 -17.09
C ILE A 62 22.27 7.39 -17.15
N MET A 63 22.22 8.06 -16.00
CA MET A 63 22.10 9.52 -15.93
C MET A 63 23.30 10.20 -16.61
N GLU A 64 24.52 9.71 -16.36
CA GLU A 64 25.74 10.23 -16.99
C GLU A 64 25.78 9.96 -18.49
N THR A 65 25.54 8.72 -18.89
CA THR A 65 25.64 8.30 -20.29
C THR A 65 24.61 8.98 -21.19
N HIS A 66 23.39 9.15 -20.71
CA HIS A 66 22.27 9.72 -21.47
C HIS A 66 21.97 11.17 -21.15
N ASN A 67 22.76 11.81 -20.24
CA ASN A 67 22.56 13.17 -19.78
C ASN A 67 21.13 13.42 -19.26
N LEU A 68 20.61 12.49 -18.45
CA LEU A 68 19.27 12.50 -17.90
C LEU A 68 19.28 12.99 -16.45
N GLY A 69 18.19 13.62 -16.00
CA GLY A 69 17.95 13.87 -14.59
C GLY A 69 17.46 12.61 -13.84
N PRO A 70 17.37 12.64 -12.50
CA PRO A 70 17.04 11.47 -11.68
C PRO A 70 15.75 10.76 -12.13
N ASN A 71 14.68 11.50 -12.38
CA ASN A 71 13.41 10.91 -12.83
C ASN A 71 13.53 10.29 -14.24
N GLY A 72 14.25 10.96 -15.14
CA GLY A 72 14.48 10.46 -16.50
C GLY A 72 15.36 9.22 -16.49
N GLY A 73 16.43 9.20 -15.68
CA GLY A 73 17.30 8.04 -15.50
C GLY A 73 16.53 6.82 -14.98
N LEU A 74 15.68 7.01 -13.98
CA LEU A 74 14.85 5.93 -13.45
C LEU A 74 13.85 5.39 -14.48
N MET A 75 13.17 6.29 -15.22
CA MET A 75 12.23 5.88 -16.26
C MET A 75 12.93 5.07 -17.37
N PHE A 76 14.10 5.55 -17.80
CA PHE A 76 14.93 4.84 -18.79
C PHE A 76 15.40 3.47 -18.26
N ALA A 77 15.80 3.40 -16.98
CA ALA A 77 16.19 2.16 -16.33
C ALA A 77 15.08 1.10 -16.42
N ILE A 78 13.85 1.46 -16.08
CA ILE A 78 12.72 0.54 -16.12
C ILE A 78 12.32 0.14 -17.54
N GLU A 79 12.39 1.05 -18.50
CA GLU A 79 12.15 0.73 -19.90
C GLU A 79 13.22 -0.25 -20.45
N SER A 80 14.48 0.01 -20.12
CA SER A 80 15.60 -0.86 -20.50
C SER A 80 15.46 -2.27 -19.94
N LEU A 81 15.05 -2.40 -18.68
CA LEU A 81 14.77 -3.70 -18.07
C LEU A 81 13.65 -4.46 -18.79
N LYS A 82 12.57 -3.78 -19.10
CA LYS A 82 11.46 -4.38 -19.82
C LYS A 82 11.89 -4.93 -21.20
N GLU A 83 12.79 -4.24 -21.89
CA GLU A 83 13.25 -4.64 -23.23
C GLU A 83 14.33 -5.72 -23.18
N ASN A 84 15.27 -5.64 -22.26
CA ASN A 84 16.51 -6.40 -22.30
C ASN A 84 16.59 -7.54 -21.27
N ALA A 85 15.95 -7.43 -20.13
CA ALA A 85 16.09 -8.39 -19.02
C ALA A 85 14.79 -9.06 -18.59
N MET A 86 13.67 -8.79 -19.27
CA MET A 86 12.36 -9.27 -18.83
C MET A 86 12.25 -10.79 -18.74
N ASP A 87 12.86 -11.51 -19.69
CA ASP A 87 12.78 -12.98 -19.71
C ASP A 87 13.58 -13.61 -18.57
N GLU A 88 14.72 -13.01 -18.21
CA GLU A 88 15.55 -13.44 -17.08
C GLU A 88 14.87 -13.15 -15.75
N ILE A 89 14.28 -11.96 -15.63
CA ILE A 89 13.45 -11.57 -14.47
C ILE A 89 12.30 -12.55 -14.28
N MET A 90 11.61 -12.89 -15.36
CA MET A 90 10.49 -13.84 -15.33
C MET A 90 10.93 -15.25 -14.93
N ALA A 91 12.10 -15.70 -15.40
CA ALA A 91 12.67 -16.98 -14.99
C ALA A 91 13.00 -16.99 -13.50
N THR A 92 13.67 -15.95 -12.98
CA THR A 92 13.98 -15.81 -11.56
C THR A 92 12.72 -15.85 -10.70
N TRP A 93 11.66 -15.17 -11.12
CA TRP A 93 10.39 -15.20 -10.38
C TRP A 93 9.68 -16.56 -10.44
N ALA A 94 9.77 -17.26 -11.55
CA ALA A 94 9.23 -18.62 -11.68
C ALA A 94 9.95 -19.62 -10.75
N ASP A 95 11.26 -19.44 -10.56
CA ASP A 95 12.09 -20.29 -9.70
C ASP A 95 11.77 -20.12 -8.20
N LEU A 96 11.17 -18.99 -7.78
CA LEU A 96 10.70 -18.80 -6.41
C LEU A 96 9.59 -19.77 -6.01
N GLY A 97 8.93 -20.41 -6.99
CA GLY A 97 7.87 -21.38 -6.78
C GLY A 97 6.48 -20.75 -6.71
N ARG A 98 5.48 -21.52 -7.16
CA ARG A 98 4.09 -21.06 -7.25
C ARG A 98 3.44 -20.73 -5.91
N ASP A 99 3.93 -21.34 -4.82
CA ASP A 99 3.39 -21.18 -3.47
C ASP A 99 3.98 -19.97 -2.73
N THR A 100 4.94 -19.27 -3.34
CA THR A 100 5.55 -18.08 -2.76
C THR A 100 4.69 -16.86 -3.04
N TYR A 101 4.42 -16.09 -1.97
CA TYR A 101 3.71 -14.81 -2.04
C TYR A 101 4.70 -13.69 -2.35
N LEU A 102 4.46 -12.93 -3.41
CA LEU A 102 5.38 -11.91 -3.89
C LEU A 102 5.02 -10.53 -3.36
N LEU A 103 6.03 -9.78 -2.89
CA LEU A 103 5.92 -8.39 -2.46
C LEU A 103 6.83 -7.53 -3.35
N PHE A 104 6.24 -6.75 -4.25
CA PHE A 104 6.98 -5.88 -5.17
C PHE A 104 7.12 -4.49 -4.56
N ASP A 105 8.34 -4.14 -4.13
CA ASP A 105 8.68 -2.79 -3.65
C ASP A 105 9.02 -1.90 -4.84
N CYS A 106 8.09 -0.99 -5.17
CA CYS A 106 8.19 -0.14 -6.35
C CYS A 106 8.77 1.24 -6.05
N PRO A 107 9.39 1.91 -7.03
CA PRO A 107 9.89 3.27 -6.88
C PRO A 107 8.82 4.27 -6.43
N GLY A 108 9.27 5.37 -5.82
CA GLY A 108 8.35 6.40 -5.30
C GLY A 108 7.87 7.41 -6.34
N GLN A 109 8.35 7.37 -7.57
CA GLN A 109 7.93 8.32 -8.59
C GLN A 109 6.51 8.00 -9.06
N VAL A 110 5.63 8.98 -8.85
CA VAL A 110 4.21 8.89 -9.17
C VAL A 110 3.96 8.74 -10.67
N GLU A 111 4.80 9.33 -11.49
CA GLU A 111 4.74 9.31 -12.94
C GLU A 111 4.77 7.88 -13.51
N LEU A 112 5.46 6.97 -12.84
CA LEU A 112 5.57 5.56 -13.26
C LEU A 112 4.22 4.82 -13.21
N PHE A 113 3.31 5.25 -12.34
CA PHE A 113 2.01 4.59 -12.15
C PHE A 113 0.86 5.37 -12.79
N THR A 114 1.08 6.63 -13.13
CA THR A 114 0.03 7.51 -13.66
C THR A 114 0.18 7.81 -15.15
N HIS A 115 1.39 7.81 -15.70
CA HIS A 115 1.65 8.21 -17.09
C HIS A 115 2.43 7.15 -17.84
N HIS A 116 3.30 6.38 -17.17
CA HIS A 116 4.19 5.43 -17.82
C HIS A 116 3.56 4.04 -17.91
N THR A 117 3.70 3.39 -19.07
CA THR A 117 3.08 2.08 -19.30
C THR A 117 4.04 0.90 -19.04
N ALA A 118 5.33 1.16 -18.81
CA ALA A 118 6.33 0.11 -18.65
C ALA A 118 6.00 -0.85 -17.50
N PHE A 119 5.74 -0.33 -16.31
CA PHE A 119 5.33 -1.15 -15.16
C PHE A 119 4.05 -1.94 -15.41
N PHE A 120 3.03 -1.29 -15.95
CA PHE A 120 1.79 -1.96 -16.29
C PHE A 120 2.02 -3.16 -17.24
N GLN A 121 2.80 -2.96 -18.28
CA GLN A 121 3.10 -4.03 -19.25
C GLN A 121 3.94 -5.16 -18.62
N MET A 122 4.86 -4.84 -17.72
CA MET A 122 5.66 -5.82 -16.97
C MET A 122 4.77 -6.69 -16.09
N PHE A 123 3.90 -6.10 -15.27
CA PHE A 123 3.00 -6.84 -14.39
C PHE A 123 1.94 -7.63 -15.17
N LYS A 124 1.39 -7.08 -16.26
CA LYS A 124 0.47 -7.81 -17.15
C LYS A 124 1.13 -9.01 -17.84
N ARG A 125 2.43 -8.92 -18.16
CA ARG A 125 3.19 -10.07 -18.66
C ARG A 125 3.38 -11.13 -17.58
N LEU A 126 3.69 -10.72 -16.34
CA LEU A 126 3.80 -11.63 -15.20
C LEU A 126 2.47 -12.34 -14.91
N GLU A 127 1.34 -11.64 -14.90
CA GLU A 127 0.02 -12.25 -14.74
C GLU A 127 -0.25 -13.33 -15.80
N LYS A 128 0.07 -13.06 -17.05
CA LYS A 128 -0.19 -13.99 -18.16
C LYS A 128 0.76 -15.19 -18.19
N SER A 129 2.04 -14.99 -17.89
CA SER A 129 3.06 -16.04 -18.06
C SER A 129 3.18 -16.94 -16.82
N ALA A 130 3.02 -16.39 -15.63
CA ALA A 130 3.15 -17.10 -14.35
C ALA A 130 1.81 -17.45 -13.69
N ASP A 131 0.67 -17.16 -14.35
CA ASP A 131 -0.66 -17.24 -13.75
C ASP A 131 -0.70 -16.55 -12.38
N ALA A 132 -0.09 -15.36 -12.33
CA ALA A 132 0.00 -14.58 -11.10
C ALA A 132 -1.28 -13.77 -10.90
N ARG A 133 -1.76 -13.70 -9.66
CA ARG A 133 -2.86 -12.84 -9.24
C ARG A 133 -2.30 -11.79 -8.31
N LEU A 134 -2.26 -10.58 -8.80
CA LEU A 134 -1.64 -9.44 -8.13
C LEU A 134 -2.71 -8.46 -7.66
N CYS A 135 -2.43 -7.81 -6.53
CA CYS A 135 -3.22 -6.70 -6.01
C CYS A 135 -2.30 -5.51 -5.80
N VAL A 136 -2.71 -4.35 -6.29
CA VAL A 136 -1.99 -3.09 -6.05
C VAL A 136 -2.34 -2.57 -4.67
N VAL A 137 -1.31 -2.23 -3.89
CA VAL A 137 -1.43 -1.58 -2.59
C VAL A 137 -0.84 -0.17 -2.70
N SER A 138 -1.71 0.82 -2.79
CA SER A 138 -1.32 2.21 -2.94
C SER A 138 -1.22 2.88 -1.58
N LEU A 139 0.00 3.13 -1.12
CA LEU A 139 0.27 3.76 0.18
C LEU A 139 0.28 5.27 0.06
N VAL A 140 -0.55 5.92 0.86
CA VAL A 140 -0.62 7.37 1.02
C VAL A 140 -0.34 7.73 2.47
N ASP A 141 0.55 8.68 2.72
CA ASP A 141 0.84 9.15 4.08
C ASP A 141 -0.37 9.89 4.66
N SER A 142 -0.76 9.59 5.88
CA SER A 142 -1.85 10.28 6.59
C SER A 142 -1.60 11.78 6.79
N LEU A 143 -0.38 12.27 6.59
CA LEU A 143 -0.07 13.70 6.54
C LEU A 143 -0.94 14.46 5.53
N TYR A 144 -1.26 13.86 4.39
CA TYR A 144 -2.07 14.49 3.35
C TYR A 144 -3.51 14.80 3.78
N LEU A 145 -4.00 14.20 4.88
CA LEU A 145 -5.33 14.45 5.43
C LEU A 145 -5.43 15.78 6.19
N THR A 146 -4.29 16.38 6.57
CA THR A 146 -4.27 17.63 7.34
C THR A 146 -4.61 18.86 6.52
N SER A 147 -4.55 18.78 5.19
CA SER A 147 -4.89 19.86 4.26
C SER A 147 -5.94 19.36 3.25
N PRO A 148 -7.13 19.96 3.19
CA PRO A 148 -8.19 19.60 2.27
C PRO A 148 -7.74 19.60 0.80
N SER A 149 -6.96 20.58 0.38
CA SER A 149 -6.45 20.66 -1.00
C SER A 149 -5.47 19.53 -1.35
N LEU A 150 -4.62 19.14 -0.40
CA LEU A 150 -3.73 17.97 -0.57
C LEU A 150 -4.52 16.68 -0.63
N TYR A 151 -5.54 16.54 0.22
CA TYR A 151 -6.39 15.35 0.22
C TYR A 151 -7.10 15.16 -1.13
N VAL A 152 -7.72 16.20 -1.70
CA VAL A 152 -8.35 16.11 -3.03
C VAL A 152 -7.33 15.75 -4.12
N SER A 153 -6.11 16.28 -4.02
CA SER A 153 -5.03 15.91 -4.94
C SER A 153 -4.67 14.41 -4.86
N VAL A 154 -4.66 13.87 -3.64
CA VAL A 154 -4.42 12.42 -3.40
C VAL A 154 -5.57 11.58 -3.95
N LEU A 155 -6.83 12.02 -3.77
CA LEU A 155 -7.98 11.31 -4.34
C LEU A 155 -7.88 11.19 -5.86
N LEU A 156 -7.56 12.30 -6.55
CA LEU A 156 -7.36 12.30 -7.99
C LEU A 156 -6.21 11.39 -8.42
N LEU A 157 -5.10 11.41 -7.66
CA LEU A 157 -3.95 10.56 -7.91
C LEU A 157 -4.30 9.08 -7.75
N SER A 158 -5.01 8.73 -6.68
CA SER A 158 -5.47 7.35 -6.42
C SER A 158 -6.41 6.87 -7.53
N LEU A 159 -7.40 7.68 -7.90
CA LEU A 159 -8.29 7.37 -9.01
C LEU A 159 -7.51 7.15 -10.32
N ARG A 160 -6.55 8.04 -10.62
CA ARG A 160 -5.74 7.93 -11.83
C ARG A 160 -4.91 6.64 -11.86
N SER A 161 -4.28 6.26 -10.75
CA SER A 161 -3.50 5.02 -10.67
C SER A 161 -4.37 3.77 -10.78
N MET A 162 -5.57 3.78 -10.19
CA MET A 162 -6.55 2.68 -10.33
C MET A 162 -6.95 2.47 -11.79
N LEU A 163 -7.27 3.54 -12.50
CA LEU A 163 -7.66 3.48 -13.91
C LEU A 163 -6.50 3.09 -14.84
N GLN A 164 -5.26 3.48 -14.49
CA GLN A 164 -4.09 3.18 -15.30
C GLN A 164 -3.63 1.73 -15.16
N LEU A 165 -3.61 1.20 -13.95
CA LEU A 165 -3.07 -0.14 -13.67
C LEU A 165 -4.07 -1.25 -14.03
N ASP A 166 -5.38 -0.95 -13.99
CA ASP A 166 -6.45 -1.91 -14.33
C ASP A 166 -6.26 -3.28 -13.65
N MET A 167 -6.01 -3.24 -12.33
CA MET A 167 -5.79 -4.38 -11.45
C MET A 167 -6.58 -4.22 -10.16
N PRO A 168 -6.86 -5.30 -9.41
CA PRO A 168 -7.38 -5.18 -8.06
C PRO A 168 -6.53 -4.19 -7.25
N HIS A 169 -7.17 -3.20 -6.62
CA HIS A 169 -6.48 -2.05 -6.04
C HIS A 169 -7.01 -1.74 -4.65
N VAL A 170 -6.12 -1.56 -3.70
CA VAL A 170 -6.43 -1.17 -2.31
C VAL A 170 -5.63 0.08 -1.97
N ASN A 171 -6.33 1.20 -1.73
CA ASN A 171 -5.69 2.41 -1.25
C ASN A 171 -5.57 2.37 0.27
N VAL A 172 -4.43 2.80 0.79
CA VAL A 172 -4.08 2.66 2.20
C VAL A 172 -3.53 3.98 2.75
N LEU A 173 -4.14 4.47 3.82
CA LEU A 173 -3.62 5.57 4.63
C LEU A 173 -2.57 5.00 5.58
N SER A 174 -1.31 5.20 5.22
CA SER A 174 -0.17 4.75 6.02
C SER A 174 0.15 5.73 7.15
N LYS A 175 0.89 5.25 8.15
CA LYS A 175 1.37 6.04 9.30
C LYS A 175 0.25 6.69 10.10
N ILE A 176 -0.90 6.02 10.20
CA ILE A 176 -2.05 6.55 10.94
C ILE A 176 -1.71 6.77 12.43
N ASP A 177 -0.75 6.03 12.96
CA ASP A 177 -0.19 6.19 14.30
C ASP A 177 0.40 7.59 14.55
N LYS A 178 0.82 8.31 13.50
CA LYS A 178 1.42 9.65 13.56
C LYS A 178 0.44 10.79 13.31
N ILE A 179 -0.82 10.51 13.01
CA ILE A 179 -1.79 11.51 12.57
C ILE A 179 -1.95 12.66 13.58
N ASN A 180 -1.94 12.35 14.88
CA ASN A 180 -2.03 13.35 15.93
C ASN A 180 -0.82 14.30 16.02
N SER A 181 0.34 13.87 15.49
CA SER A 181 1.55 14.69 15.42
C SER A 181 1.58 15.63 14.20
N TYR A 182 0.82 15.31 13.16
CA TYR A 182 0.78 16.09 11.93
C TYR A 182 -0.13 17.32 12.03
N GLY A 183 -1.17 17.28 12.85
CA GLY A 183 -2.09 18.38 13.05
C GLY A 183 -3.52 17.92 13.31
N LYS A 184 -4.43 18.91 13.33
CA LYS A 184 -5.85 18.61 13.49
C LYS A 184 -6.49 18.35 12.13
N LEU A 185 -7.34 17.34 12.09
CA LEU A 185 -8.18 17.08 10.93
C LEU A 185 -9.35 18.07 10.89
N ALA A 186 -9.75 18.48 9.68
CA ALA A 186 -10.94 19.31 9.46
C ALA A 186 -12.24 18.49 9.71
N MET A 187 -12.23 17.19 9.38
CA MET A 187 -13.37 16.29 9.48
C MET A 187 -12.99 15.03 10.28
N ARG A 188 -13.97 14.17 10.57
CA ARG A 188 -13.74 12.86 11.18
C ARG A 188 -12.94 11.96 10.23
N LEU A 189 -12.16 11.03 10.78
CA LEU A 189 -11.32 10.13 9.99
C LEU A 189 -12.14 9.25 9.01
N ASP A 190 -13.34 8.84 9.44
CA ASP A 190 -14.26 8.04 8.60
C ASP A 190 -14.58 8.74 7.27
N TYR A 191 -14.77 10.05 7.30
CA TYR A 191 -14.99 10.87 6.11
C TYR A 191 -13.87 10.73 5.08
N TYR A 192 -12.61 10.71 5.56
CA TYR A 192 -11.45 10.55 4.67
C TYR A 192 -11.26 9.12 4.17
N THR A 193 -11.71 8.13 4.91
CA THR A 193 -11.61 6.72 4.48
C THR A 193 -12.67 6.35 3.46
N GLU A 194 -13.86 6.91 3.56
CA GLU A 194 -14.97 6.62 2.65
C GLU A 194 -14.89 7.44 1.36
N ALA A 195 -14.26 8.63 1.40
CA ALA A 195 -14.12 9.57 0.28
C ALA A 195 -15.46 9.92 -0.39
N GLN A 196 -16.49 10.17 0.43
CA GLN A 196 -17.83 10.54 0.01
C GLN A 196 -18.20 11.94 0.55
N ASP A 197 -19.22 12.56 -0.05
CA ASP A 197 -19.71 13.91 0.32
C ASP A 197 -18.59 14.97 0.35
N LEU A 198 -17.72 14.95 -0.66
CA LEU A 198 -16.52 15.80 -0.74
C LEU A 198 -16.83 17.30 -0.85
N ASP A 199 -18.07 17.67 -1.14
CA ASP A 199 -18.56 19.05 -1.15
C ASP A 199 -18.32 19.76 0.18
N PHE A 200 -18.32 19.03 1.31
CA PHE A 200 -18.05 19.62 2.62
C PHE A 200 -16.63 20.20 2.75
N LEU A 201 -15.69 19.77 1.92
CA LEU A 201 -14.32 20.29 1.90
C LEU A 201 -14.23 21.70 1.30
N GLU A 202 -15.23 22.13 0.55
CA GLU A 202 -15.20 23.43 -0.17
C GLU A 202 -14.95 24.61 0.76
N GLU A 203 -15.61 24.64 1.93
CA GLU A 203 -15.45 25.73 2.89
C GLU A 203 -14.02 25.79 3.44
N PHE A 204 -13.44 24.66 3.78
CA PHE A 204 -12.06 24.56 4.28
C PHE A 204 -11.03 24.93 3.20
N ILE A 205 -11.27 24.57 1.95
CA ILE A 205 -10.40 24.93 0.83
C ILE A 205 -10.43 26.43 0.56
N LYS A 206 -11.60 27.09 0.72
CA LYS A 206 -11.72 28.55 0.65
C LYS A 206 -10.90 29.25 1.73
N GLU A 207 -10.86 28.69 2.93
CA GLU A 207 -10.06 29.20 4.04
C GLU A 207 -8.56 29.02 3.81
N GLU A 208 -8.12 27.89 3.19
CA GLU A 208 -6.71 27.65 2.85
C GLU A 208 -6.18 28.65 1.80
N CYS A 209 -7.01 29.06 0.85
CA CYS A 209 -6.61 29.89 -0.28
C CYS A 209 -7.47 31.16 -0.41
N PRO A 210 -7.33 32.19 0.45
CA PRO A 210 -8.19 33.39 0.44
C PRO A 210 -7.89 34.38 -0.73
N THR A 211 -7.03 34.02 -1.68
CA THR A 211 -6.62 34.87 -2.79
C THR A 211 -7.59 34.83 -3.97
N VAL A 212 -7.47 35.79 -4.91
CA VAL A 212 -8.27 35.80 -6.15
C VAL A 212 -8.05 34.53 -6.98
N LEU A 213 -6.82 34.01 -7.01
CA LEU A 213 -6.51 32.73 -7.64
C LEU A 213 -7.15 31.57 -6.89
N GLY A 214 -7.29 31.66 -5.57
CA GLY A 214 -7.95 30.65 -4.73
C GLY A 214 -9.37 30.34 -5.18
N LYS A 215 -10.14 31.33 -5.67
CA LYS A 215 -11.49 31.08 -6.20
C LYS A 215 -11.52 30.18 -7.43
N ASN A 216 -10.50 30.23 -8.26
CA ASN A 216 -10.38 29.34 -9.41
C ASN A 216 -9.99 27.92 -8.96
N TYR A 217 -9.15 27.81 -7.91
CA TYR A 217 -8.80 26.53 -7.30
C TYR A 217 -10.00 25.85 -6.66
N VAL A 218 -10.84 26.59 -5.93
CA VAL A 218 -12.07 26.03 -5.35
C VAL A 218 -12.93 25.37 -6.42
N ARG A 219 -13.16 26.07 -7.55
CA ARG A 219 -13.94 25.51 -8.65
C ARG A 219 -13.30 24.26 -9.27
N LEU A 220 -11.96 24.27 -9.46
CA LEU A 220 -11.23 23.11 -9.94
C LEU A 220 -11.36 21.92 -8.97
N THR A 221 -11.24 22.19 -7.68
CA THR A 221 -11.36 21.16 -6.65
C THR A 221 -12.76 20.58 -6.61
N GLN A 222 -13.81 21.40 -6.73
CA GLN A 222 -15.19 20.89 -6.84
C GLN A 222 -15.35 19.94 -8.04
N MET A 223 -14.87 20.33 -9.22
CA MET A 223 -14.95 19.47 -10.40
C MET A 223 -14.18 18.15 -10.21
N ILE A 224 -13.05 18.17 -9.47
CA ILE A 224 -12.31 16.97 -9.14
C ILE A 224 -13.08 16.11 -8.13
N SER A 225 -13.69 16.73 -7.12
CA SER A 225 -14.51 16.03 -6.13
C SER A 225 -15.70 15.32 -6.79
N GLU A 226 -16.46 16.04 -7.62
CA GLU A 226 -17.55 15.47 -8.41
C GLU A 226 -17.07 14.30 -9.28
N LEU A 227 -15.92 14.44 -9.95
CA LEU A 227 -15.35 13.36 -10.76
C LEU A 227 -15.01 12.12 -9.92
N VAL A 228 -14.41 12.29 -8.75
CA VAL A 228 -14.03 11.18 -7.85
C VAL A 228 -15.29 10.47 -7.33
N GLU A 229 -16.32 11.22 -6.94
CA GLU A 229 -17.60 10.69 -6.49
C GLU A 229 -18.35 9.95 -7.60
N ASP A 230 -18.37 10.49 -8.81
CA ASP A 230 -19.02 9.86 -9.98
C ASP A 230 -18.43 8.48 -10.29
N TYR A 231 -17.10 8.33 -10.17
CA TYR A 231 -16.46 7.02 -10.31
C TYR A 231 -16.74 6.09 -9.13
N ASN A 232 -16.88 6.62 -7.91
CA ASN A 232 -17.13 5.90 -6.67
C ASN A 232 -16.21 4.66 -6.47
N LEU A 233 -14.95 4.79 -6.84
CA LEU A 233 -13.96 3.72 -6.76
C LEU A 233 -12.97 3.91 -5.61
N VAL A 234 -12.77 5.15 -5.15
CA VAL A 234 -11.73 5.48 -4.18
C VAL A 234 -12.28 5.33 -2.76
N SER A 235 -11.65 4.44 -2.02
CA SER A 235 -11.81 4.32 -0.57
C SER A 235 -10.46 3.95 0.04
N PHE A 236 -10.26 4.25 1.32
CA PHE A 236 -8.98 4.01 1.98
C PHE A 236 -9.13 3.07 3.16
N GLN A 237 -8.12 2.21 3.34
CA GLN A 237 -7.90 1.43 4.54
C GLN A 237 -6.85 2.11 5.42
N VAL A 238 -7.00 2.06 6.74
CA VAL A 238 -6.02 2.63 7.66
C VAL A 238 -4.94 1.63 8.02
N LEU A 239 -3.69 2.09 8.10
CA LEU A 239 -2.56 1.24 8.42
C LEU A 239 -1.59 1.90 9.39
N ALA A 240 -1.30 1.20 10.48
CA ALA A 240 -0.11 1.36 11.30
C ALA A 240 0.66 0.04 11.24
N ILE A 241 1.87 0.04 10.68
CA ILE A 241 2.65 -1.19 10.42
C ILE A 241 2.95 -1.93 11.72
N GLU A 242 3.16 -1.20 12.82
CA GLU A 242 3.42 -1.78 14.14
C GLU A 242 2.16 -2.39 14.79
N ASN A 243 0.98 -2.04 14.30
CA ASN A 243 -0.28 -2.53 14.83
C ASN A 243 -0.73 -3.79 14.11
N LYS A 244 -0.73 -4.91 14.84
CA LYS A 244 -1.09 -6.23 14.32
C LYS A 244 -2.50 -6.27 13.73
N GLN A 245 -3.48 -5.59 14.35
CA GLN A 245 -4.88 -5.62 13.92
C GLN A 245 -5.05 -4.97 12.55
N THR A 246 -4.40 -3.82 12.32
CA THR A 246 -4.48 -3.14 11.02
C THR A 246 -3.81 -3.95 9.91
N MET A 247 -2.68 -4.63 10.21
CA MET A 247 -2.00 -5.52 9.27
C MET A 247 -2.86 -6.72 8.89
N VAL A 248 -3.55 -7.32 9.86
CA VAL A 248 -4.48 -8.44 9.63
C VAL A 248 -5.63 -8.01 8.75
N ASN A 249 -6.31 -6.92 9.12
CA ASN A 249 -7.46 -6.41 8.37
C ASN A 249 -7.08 -6.09 6.92
N LEU A 250 -5.93 -5.43 6.74
CA LEU A 250 -5.43 -5.09 5.42
C LEU A 250 -5.12 -6.36 4.61
N LEU A 251 -4.44 -7.35 5.19
CA LEU A 251 -4.14 -8.60 4.49
C LEU A 251 -5.41 -9.35 4.08
N GLN A 252 -6.44 -9.37 4.92
CA GLN A 252 -7.73 -9.99 4.58
C GLN A 252 -8.40 -9.32 3.37
N ILE A 253 -8.37 -7.98 3.31
CA ILE A 253 -8.92 -7.22 2.19
C ILE A 253 -8.14 -7.52 0.91
N ILE A 254 -6.81 -7.54 0.98
CA ILE A 254 -5.94 -7.84 -0.16
C ILE A 254 -6.14 -9.29 -0.63
N ASP A 255 -6.20 -10.25 0.29
CA ASP A 255 -6.43 -11.66 -0.04
C ASP A 255 -7.81 -11.86 -0.70
N LYS A 256 -8.81 -11.12 -0.27
CA LYS A 256 -10.13 -11.11 -0.91
C LYS A 256 -10.07 -10.48 -2.31
N ALA A 257 -9.32 -9.40 -2.48
CA ALA A 257 -9.18 -8.68 -3.74
C ALA A 257 -8.43 -9.50 -4.80
N ASN A 258 -7.35 -10.20 -4.43
CA ASN A 258 -6.58 -11.05 -5.35
C ASN A 258 -7.11 -12.48 -5.48
N GLY A 259 -8.14 -12.85 -4.70
CA GLY A 259 -8.77 -14.17 -4.72
C GLY A 259 -7.99 -15.27 -4.00
N TYR A 260 -7.01 -14.93 -3.16
CA TYR A 260 -6.23 -15.91 -2.38
C TYR A 260 -7.11 -16.77 -1.48
N ALA A 261 -8.18 -16.22 -0.92
CA ALA A 261 -9.13 -16.90 -0.05
C ALA A 261 -9.80 -18.14 -0.69
N PHE A 262 -9.77 -18.24 -2.02
CA PHE A 262 -10.35 -19.35 -2.77
C PHE A 262 -9.29 -20.36 -3.27
N GLY A 263 -7.99 -20.07 -3.12
CA GLY A 263 -6.87 -20.85 -3.67
C GLY A 263 -6.25 -21.86 -2.71
N SER A 264 -6.54 -21.79 -1.43
CA SER A 264 -5.92 -22.66 -0.42
C SER A 264 -6.69 -23.98 -0.24
N THR A 265 -6.55 -24.90 -1.17
CA THR A 265 -7.04 -26.30 -0.99
C THR A 265 -5.99 -27.23 -0.40
N GLU A 266 -4.77 -26.79 -0.15
CA GLU A 266 -3.70 -27.67 0.35
C GLU A 266 -3.08 -27.19 1.69
N VAL A 267 -3.40 -27.98 2.71
CA VAL A 267 -2.66 -28.47 3.89
C VAL A 267 -1.48 -27.59 4.39
N GLY A 268 -1.67 -26.93 5.53
CA GLY A 268 -0.60 -26.30 6.30
C GLY A 268 -1.10 -25.19 7.20
N GLY A 269 -0.22 -24.39 7.75
CA GLY A 269 -0.52 -23.26 8.64
C GLY A 269 -1.56 -22.25 8.13
N ASP A 270 -1.81 -22.22 6.85
CA ASP A 270 -2.83 -21.35 6.19
C ASP A 270 -4.27 -21.78 6.53
N LEU A 271 -4.52 -23.07 6.80
CA LEU A 271 -5.82 -23.53 7.31
C LEU A 271 -6.05 -23.03 8.74
N VAL A 272 -5.03 -23.02 9.57
CA VAL A 272 -5.11 -22.49 10.93
C VAL A 272 -5.33 -20.98 10.90
N TRP A 273 -4.68 -20.27 9.98
CA TRP A 273 -4.87 -18.84 9.76
C TRP A 273 -6.28 -18.51 9.24
N SER A 274 -6.74 -19.19 8.19
CA SER A 274 -8.06 -19.00 7.63
C SER A 274 -9.18 -19.41 8.62
N GLN A 275 -8.92 -20.40 9.47
CA GLN A 275 -9.82 -20.84 10.52
C GLN A 275 -9.79 -19.89 11.72
N ALA A 276 -8.63 -19.36 12.10
CA ALA A 276 -8.48 -18.32 13.12
C ALA A 276 -9.14 -17.01 12.68
N THR A 277 -8.99 -16.61 11.42
CA THR A 277 -9.68 -15.45 10.84
C THR A 277 -11.20 -15.65 10.71
N ARG A 278 -11.67 -16.87 10.44
CA ARG A 278 -13.11 -17.17 10.39
C ARG A 278 -13.76 -17.30 11.76
N ASN A 279 -13.08 -17.85 12.76
CA ASN A 279 -13.66 -18.25 14.03
C ASN A 279 -13.31 -17.34 15.21
N GLY A 280 -12.20 -16.62 15.17
CA GLY A 280 -11.72 -15.91 16.35
C GLY A 280 -11.67 -14.39 16.21
N TRP A 281 -11.57 -13.90 14.98
CA TRP A 281 -11.31 -12.47 14.76
C TRP A 281 -12.46 -11.74 14.06
N SER A 282 -13.41 -12.46 13.47
CA SER A 282 -14.64 -11.87 12.96
C SER A 282 -15.71 -11.67 14.04
N SER A 283 -15.59 -12.28 15.22
CA SER A 283 -16.55 -12.13 16.31
C SER A 283 -16.25 -10.97 17.27
N SER A 284 -15.09 -10.33 17.15
CA SER A 284 -14.79 -9.09 17.86
C SER A 284 -14.84 -7.84 16.95
N ASN A 285 -15.50 -7.95 15.81
CA ASN A 285 -15.94 -6.79 15.03
C ASN A 285 -17.14 -6.09 15.71
N GLU A 286 -16.95 -5.63 16.92
CA GLU A 286 -17.40 -4.30 17.23
C GLU A 286 -16.65 -3.43 16.25
N THR A 287 -17.36 -2.78 15.36
CA THR A 287 -16.81 -1.76 14.45
C THR A 287 -16.24 -0.67 15.33
N VAL A 288 -14.96 -0.86 15.73
CA VAL A 288 -14.25 0.16 16.50
C VAL A 288 -14.23 1.39 15.62
N ASP A 289 -14.82 2.45 16.08
CA ASP A 289 -14.82 3.74 15.39
C ASP A 289 -13.37 4.14 15.15
N ILE A 290 -12.98 4.21 13.87
CA ILE A 290 -11.60 4.48 13.45
C ILE A 290 -11.12 5.82 14.00
N HIS A 291 -12.01 6.81 14.04
CA HIS A 291 -11.71 8.12 14.59
C HIS A 291 -11.43 8.03 16.11
N GLU A 292 -12.28 7.34 16.85
CA GLU A 292 -12.10 7.12 18.28
C GLU A 292 -10.78 6.38 18.56
N ARG A 293 -10.50 5.30 17.82
CA ARG A 293 -9.30 4.48 18.01
C ARG A 293 -8.00 5.26 17.80
N TRP A 294 -7.93 6.08 16.75
CA TRP A 294 -6.67 6.68 16.33
C TRP A 294 -6.49 8.14 16.77
N ILE A 295 -7.59 8.85 17.06
CA ILE A 295 -7.56 10.28 17.39
C ILE A 295 -7.97 10.57 18.83
N GLU A 296 -9.15 10.10 19.26
CA GLU A 296 -9.69 10.48 20.57
C GLU A 296 -9.07 9.67 21.72
N ASN A 297 -9.01 8.35 21.59
CA ASN A 297 -8.67 7.42 22.68
C ASN A 297 -7.45 6.55 22.38
N LYS A 298 -6.54 6.98 21.51
CA LYS A 298 -5.37 6.22 21.06
C LYS A 298 -4.60 5.56 22.20
N GLU A 299 -4.23 6.32 23.24
CA GLU A 299 -3.43 5.80 24.36
C GLU A 299 -4.14 4.70 25.15
N THR A 300 -5.47 4.78 25.23
CA THR A 300 -6.29 3.77 25.95
C THR A 300 -6.31 2.46 25.16
N TYR A 301 -6.52 2.54 23.85
CA TYR A 301 -6.52 1.37 22.99
C TYR A 301 -5.11 0.74 22.87
N ASP A 302 -4.05 1.54 22.80
CA ASP A 302 -2.68 1.05 22.77
C ASP A 302 -2.33 0.27 24.06
N LYS A 303 -2.80 0.71 25.24
CA LYS A 303 -2.65 -0.01 26.50
C LYS A 303 -3.42 -1.34 26.50
N LEU A 304 -4.69 -1.33 26.08
CA LEU A 304 -5.51 -2.53 26.00
C LEU A 304 -4.92 -3.59 25.03
N GLU A 305 -4.37 -3.15 23.90
CA GLU A 305 -3.73 -4.04 22.95
C GLU A 305 -2.40 -4.60 23.50
N ALA A 306 -1.62 -3.78 24.21
CA ALA A 306 -0.41 -4.24 24.89
C ALA A 306 -0.71 -5.29 25.98
N GLU A 307 -1.76 -5.09 26.79
CA GLU A 307 -2.22 -6.07 27.78
C GLU A 307 -2.66 -7.39 27.13
N ARG A 308 -3.48 -7.33 26.08
CA ARG A 308 -3.90 -8.53 25.34
C ARG A 308 -2.73 -9.31 24.73
N ASN A 309 -1.71 -8.60 24.23
CA ASN A 309 -0.50 -9.26 23.70
C ASN A 309 0.32 -9.93 24.80
N LEU A 310 0.39 -9.36 26.00
CA LEU A 310 1.06 -9.97 27.16
C LEU A 310 0.33 -11.23 27.64
N ASP A 311 -0.99 -11.21 27.71
CA ASP A 311 -1.80 -12.37 28.10
C ASP A 311 -1.66 -13.52 27.09
N PHE A 312 -1.55 -13.21 25.81
CA PHE A 312 -1.33 -14.20 24.76
C PHE A 312 0.06 -14.87 24.86
N VAL A 313 1.08 -14.11 25.23
CA VAL A 313 2.45 -14.64 25.45
C VAL A 313 2.50 -15.49 26.72
N ALA A 314 1.87 -15.03 27.81
CA ALA A 314 1.81 -15.77 29.08
C ALA A 314 1.00 -17.08 28.98
N GLY A 315 -0.06 -17.12 28.17
CA GLY A 315 -0.86 -18.35 27.95
C GLY A 315 -0.14 -19.44 27.16
N LYS A 316 0.89 -19.13 26.41
CA LYS A 316 1.72 -20.14 25.72
C LYS A 316 2.70 -20.87 26.63
N ASP A 317 3.06 -20.28 27.77
CA ASP A 317 3.97 -20.91 28.73
C ASP A 317 3.27 -21.92 29.67
N ILE A 318 1.94 -21.99 29.64
CA ILE A 318 1.15 -22.90 30.49
C ILE A 318 0.87 -24.25 29.81
N ASP A 319 0.88 -24.32 28.47
CA ASP A 319 0.63 -25.55 27.71
C ASP A 319 1.93 -26.30 27.29
N GLY A 320 3.08 -25.85 27.77
CA GLY A 320 4.42 -26.39 27.48
C GLY A 320 5.14 -27.05 28.66
N ALA A 321 4.44 -27.39 29.76
CA ALA A 321 5.00 -28.08 30.93
C ALA A 321 4.42 -29.50 31.09
#